data_71802e66a4bccd79d3b1336ca2e034ca
#
_entry.id   71802e66a4bccd79d3b1336ca2e034ca
#
_cell.length_a   1.000
_cell.length_b   1.000
_cell.length_c   1.000
_cell.angle_alpha   90.00
_cell.angle_beta   90.00
_cell.angle_gamma   90.00
#
_symmetry.space_group_name_H-M   'P 1'
#
loop_
_entity.id
_entity.type
_entity.pdbx_description
1 polymer ?
#
loop_
_entity_poly.entity_id
_entity_poly.type
_entity_poly.pdbx_seq_one_letter_code
_entity_poly.pdbx_strand_id
1 'polypeptide(L)'
;MELYELIAPCHFGLEAVMKREILDLGYEIERVEDGKVTFLADAEGIAYANLFLRTTERILLKVGQVHAETYDELFEATKALPWEKFIPKNGKFWVTKANSIKSKLFSPSDIQSIMKKAIVERLKQVYHMEWFPEDGAQYPIRVSILKDEVTIGLDTSGVSLHKRGYRKLTAKAPITETLAAALIMLTPWKGDRILVDPFCGSGTFPIEAAMMAADIAPGLNRSFLAEQWTHLVPKKCWMDAAEDARYRIRNDIETDIQGFDIDGDVIKSARENAKLAGVDHLIHFQQRPVAELSHPKKYGFLITNPPYGERLEDKKDLPALYQTLGERYRALDSWSMYLIPSYEDAERYLGKKADKNRKIYNGMLKTYFYQYAGPKPPRREKEQK
;
A
#
# COMPACT_ATOMS: atom_id res chain seq x y z
N MET A 1 3.02 -17.74 23.43
CA MET A 1 3.79 -17.01 22.41
C MET A 1 3.84 -15.55 22.82
N GLU A 2 4.96 -14.89 22.61
CA GLU A 2 5.09 -13.45 22.87
C GLU A 2 4.32 -12.68 21.80
N LEU A 3 3.47 -11.74 22.23
CA LEU A 3 2.69 -10.88 21.33
C LEU A 3 3.39 -9.52 21.21
N TYR A 4 3.44 -9.02 20.02
CA TYR A 4 3.97 -7.72 19.63
C TYR A 4 2.87 -6.80 19.14
N GLU A 5 2.98 -5.52 19.42
CA GLU A 5 2.21 -4.51 18.72
C GLU A 5 2.89 -4.20 17.38
N LEU A 6 2.16 -4.43 16.28
CA LEU A 6 2.59 -4.09 14.94
C LEU A 6 1.82 -2.87 14.44
N ILE A 7 2.53 -1.96 13.78
CA ILE A 7 1.94 -0.75 13.19
C ILE A 7 2.01 -0.89 11.67
N ALA A 8 0.85 -0.77 11.01
CA ALA A 8 0.71 -0.73 9.57
C ALA A 8 0.30 0.69 9.12
N PRO A 9 1.26 1.55 8.70
CA PRO A 9 0.93 2.84 8.07
C PRO A 9 0.19 2.62 6.76
N CYS A 10 -0.84 3.42 6.51
CA CYS A 10 -1.61 3.42 5.27
C CYS A 10 -1.86 4.84 4.76
N HIS A 11 -2.37 4.96 3.54
CA HIS A 11 -2.80 6.26 3.04
C HIS A 11 -3.97 6.78 3.88
N PHE A 12 -3.92 8.06 4.23
CA PHE A 12 -4.97 8.73 4.98
C PHE A 12 -6.35 8.56 4.31
N GLY A 13 -7.34 8.16 5.10
CA GLY A 13 -8.70 7.86 4.65
C GLY A 13 -8.90 6.43 4.16
N LEU A 14 -7.87 5.58 4.21
CA LEU A 14 -7.93 4.17 3.82
C LEU A 14 -7.77 3.19 5.00
N GLU A 15 -7.81 3.70 6.22
CA GLU A 15 -7.64 2.94 7.47
C GLU A 15 -8.67 1.80 7.58
N ALA A 16 -9.90 2.01 7.11
CA ALA A 16 -10.94 0.98 7.12
C ALA A 16 -10.63 -0.21 6.18
N VAL A 17 -9.90 0.04 5.08
CA VAL A 17 -9.43 -1.02 4.18
C VAL A 17 -8.34 -1.82 4.86
N MET A 18 -7.34 -1.14 5.42
CA MET A 18 -6.25 -1.75 6.17
C MET A 18 -6.76 -2.59 7.34
N LYS A 19 -7.68 -2.03 8.14
CA LYS A 19 -8.32 -2.76 9.24
C LYS A 19 -8.93 -4.08 8.76
N ARG A 20 -9.65 -4.07 7.63
CA ARG A 20 -10.27 -5.28 7.09
C ARG A 20 -9.22 -6.30 6.66
N GLU A 21 -8.15 -5.91 5.98
CA GLU A 21 -7.05 -6.83 5.62
C GLU A 21 -6.44 -7.51 6.85
N ILE A 22 -6.20 -6.77 7.92
CA ILE A 22 -5.62 -7.30 9.17
C ILE A 22 -6.58 -8.29 9.82
N LEU A 23 -7.89 -7.97 9.88
CA LEU A 23 -8.92 -8.87 10.40
C LEU A 23 -9.08 -10.13 9.54
N ASP A 24 -8.99 -10.01 8.22
CA ASP A 24 -9.05 -11.14 7.27
C ASP A 24 -7.85 -12.08 7.42
N LEU A 25 -6.70 -11.58 7.91
CA LEU A 25 -5.56 -12.40 8.33
C LEU A 25 -5.72 -13.03 9.72
N GLY A 26 -6.77 -12.70 10.46
CA GLY A 26 -7.07 -13.25 11.78
C GLY A 26 -6.43 -12.52 12.95
N TYR A 27 -5.86 -11.33 12.75
CA TYR A 27 -5.22 -10.56 13.82
C TYR A 27 -6.18 -9.59 14.49
N GLU A 28 -5.96 -9.37 15.79
CA GLU A 28 -6.76 -8.45 16.60
C GLU A 28 -6.27 -7.01 16.45
N ILE A 29 -7.24 -6.09 16.23
CA ILE A 29 -6.96 -4.66 16.13
C ILE A 29 -6.85 -4.05 17.51
N GLU A 30 -5.71 -3.46 17.82
CA GLU A 30 -5.50 -2.70 19.04
C GLU A 30 -6.00 -1.26 18.88
N ARG A 31 -5.65 -0.58 17.77
CA ARG A 31 -6.01 0.82 17.56
C ARG A 31 -6.07 1.18 16.08
N VAL A 32 -7.02 2.06 15.74
CA VAL A 32 -7.12 2.70 14.42
C VAL A 32 -6.95 4.20 14.61
N GLU A 33 -5.96 4.77 13.93
CA GLU A 33 -5.64 6.20 13.97
C GLU A 33 -5.47 6.72 12.54
N ASP A 34 -5.51 8.04 12.37
CA ASP A 34 -5.31 8.66 11.05
C ASP A 34 -3.97 8.18 10.41
N GLY A 35 -4.08 7.51 9.29
CA GLY A 35 -2.94 7.02 8.50
C GLY A 35 -2.22 5.80 9.05
N LYS A 36 -2.75 5.11 10.07
CA LYS A 36 -2.16 3.87 10.58
C LYS A 36 -3.17 2.98 11.32
N VAL A 37 -2.90 1.69 11.34
CA VAL A 37 -3.60 0.69 12.16
C VAL A 37 -2.58 -0.06 13.00
N THR A 38 -2.82 -0.19 14.30
CA THR A 38 -2.02 -0.98 15.23
C THR A 38 -2.78 -2.26 15.57
N PHE A 39 -2.09 -3.40 15.56
CA PHE A 39 -2.68 -4.71 15.82
C PHE A 39 -1.70 -5.61 16.57
N LEU A 40 -2.22 -6.67 17.18
CA LEU A 40 -1.45 -7.64 17.94
C LEU A 40 -1.11 -8.85 17.07
N ALA A 41 0.15 -9.27 17.09
CA ALA A 41 0.60 -10.48 16.40
C ALA A 41 1.87 -11.03 17.07
N ASP A 42 2.14 -12.30 16.84
CA ASP A 42 3.39 -12.94 17.27
C ASP A 42 4.48 -12.83 16.17
N ALA A 43 5.57 -13.56 16.34
CA ALA A 43 6.67 -13.57 15.38
C ALA A 43 6.24 -14.04 13.98
N GLU A 44 5.31 -14.99 13.89
CA GLU A 44 4.74 -15.46 12.63
C GLU A 44 3.93 -14.35 11.95
N GLY A 45 3.17 -13.61 12.74
CA GLY A 45 2.38 -12.47 12.27
C GLY A 45 3.22 -11.34 11.66
N ILE A 46 4.48 -11.17 12.08
CA ILE A 46 5.40 -10.23 11.41
C ILE A 46 5.66 -10.67 9.98
N ALA A 47 5.90 -11.96 9.74
CA ALA A 47 6.11 -12.51 8.41
C ALA A 47 4.84 -12.41 7.55
N TYR A 48 3.69 -12.85 8.07
CA TYR A 48 2.40 -12.78 7.39
C TYR A 48 1.99 -11.35 7.03
N ALA A 49 2.14 -10.40 7.94
CA ALA A 49 1.80 -9.00 7.67
C ALA A 49 2.63 -8.41 6.53
N ASN A 50 3.94 -8.67 6.49
CA ASN A 50 4.81 -8.21 5.41
C ASN A 50 4.48 -8.87 4.06
N LEU A 51 4.10 -10.15 4.09
CA LEU A 51 3.82 -10.93 2.88
C LEU A 51 2.45 -10.59 2.28
N PHE A 52 1.41 -10.46 3.10
CA PHE A 52 0.02 -10.46 2.66
C PHE A 52 -0.65 -9.09 2.63
N LEU A 53 -0.25 -8.13 3.49
CA LEU A 53 -0.90 -6.82 3.52
C LEU A 53 -0.59 -6.02 2.26
N ARG A 54 -1.64 -5.68 1.50
CA ARG A 54 -1.55 -5.02 0.18
C ARG A 54 -1.49 -3.51 0.28
N THR A 55 -2.11 -2.94 1.32
CA THR A 55 -2.42 -1.51 1.37
C THR A 55 -1.53 -0.72 2.32
N THR A 56 -0.60 -1.40 3.01
CA THR A 56 0.41 -0.76 3.85
C THR A 56 1.73 -0.52 3.11
N GLU A 57 2.41 0.56 3.47
CA GLU A 57 3.74 0.88 2.96
C GLU A 57 4.86 0.13 3.71
N ARG A 58 4.60 -0.28 4.96
CA ARG A 58 5.55 -0.93 5.86
C ARG A 58 4.82 -1.63 7.00
N ILE A 59 5.56 -2.53 7.65
CA ILE A 59 5.19 -3.06 8.96
C ILE A 59 6.25 -2.62 9.94
N LEU A 60 5.84 -1.96 11.02
CA LEU A 60 6.72 -1.54 12.09
C LEU A 60 6.46 -2.37 13.33
N LEU A 61 7.51 -2.96 13.91
CA LEU A 61 7.45 -3.56 15.23
C LEU A 61 7.56 -2.44 16.26
N LYS A 62 6.49 -2.19 17.01
CA LYS A 62 6.44 -1.11 18.01
C LYS A 62 7.39 -1.44 19.19
N VAL A 63 8.35 -0.56 19.44
CA VAL A 63 9.25 -0.65 20.59
C VAL A 63 8.61 0.02 21.80
N GLY A 64 7.93 1.15 21.58
CA GLY A 64 7.27 1.88 22.64
C GLY A 64 6.55 3.13 22.15
N GLN A 65 5.82 3.72 23.08
CA GLN A 65 5.19 5.03 22.92
C GLN A 65 5.46 5.83 24.19
N VAL A 66 5.96 7.05 24.04
CA VAL A 66 6.36 7.91 25.16
C VAL A 66 5.89 9.34 24.92
N HIS A 67 5.66 10.11 25.97
CA HIS A 67 5.37 11.55 25.89
C HIS A 67 6.69 12.31 26.07
N ALA A 68 6.95 13.32 25.24
CA ALA A 68 8.10 14.19 25.37
C ALA A 68 7.86 15.57 24.77
N GLU A 69 8.03 16.59 25.56
CA GLU A 69 7.93 18.00 25.17
C GLU A 69 9.30 18.68 25.03
N THR A 70 10.33 18.08 25.65
CA THR A 70 11.72 18.54 25.63
C THR A 70 12.65 17.43 25.12
N TYR A 71 13.83 17.83 24.66
CA TYR A 71 14.86 16.87 24.24
C TYR A 71 15.41 16.01 25.37
N ASP A 72 15.43 16.54 26.60
CA ASP A 72 15.85 15.78 27.78
C ASP A 72 14.81 14.70 28.12
N GLU A 73 13.53 15.03 28.09
CA GLU A 73 12.44 14.06 28.25
C GLU A 73 12.49 12.99 27.17
N LEU A 74 12.70 13.38 25.89
CA LEU A 74 12.86 12.44 24.79
C LEU A 74 14.04 11.49 25.03
N PHE A 75 15.18 11.99 25.49
CA PHE A 75 16.36 11.21 25.78
C PHE A 75 16.08 10.19 26.88
N GLU A 76 15.60 10.62 28.06
CA GLU A 76 15.37 9.73 29.18
C GLU A 76 14.27 8.70 28.90
N ALA A 77 13.16 9.11 28.29
CA ALA A 77 12.09 8.19 27.91
C ALA A 77 12.55 7.15 26.87
N THR A 78 13.33 7.57 25.86
CA THR A 78 13.93 6.65 24.89
C THR A 78 14.90 5.67 25.52
N LYS A 79 15.77 6.14 26.42
CA LYS A 79 16.72 5.32 27.15
C LYS A 79 16.06 4.28 28.06
N ALA A 80 14.88 4.59 28.61
CA ALA A 80 14.14 3.68 29.49
C ALA A 80 13.54 2.48 28.74
N LEU A 81 13.39 2.53 27.41
CA LEU A 81 12.84 1.43 26.62
C LEU A 81 13.79 0.21 26.58
N PRO A 82 13.23 -1.01 26.49
CA PRO A 82 14.01 -2.26 26.55
C PRO A 82 14.64 -2.61 25.19
N TRP A 83 15.56 -1.78 24.72
CA TRP A 83 16.20 -1.92 23.41
C TRP A 83 16.94 -3.25 23.21
N GLU A 84 17.50 -3.80 24.28
CA GLU A 84 18.18 -5.09 24.32
C GLU A 84 17.30 -6.29 23.95
N LYS A 85 15.97 -6.16 24.06
CA LYS A 85 15.04 -7.20 23.61
C LYS A 85 15.01 -7.30 22.08
N PHE A 86 15.28 -6.19 21.40
CA PHE A 86 15.14 -6.06 19.95
C PHE A 86 16.47 -6.05 19.22
N ILE A 87 17.48 -5.38 19.76
CA ILE A 87 18.75 -5.12 19.08
C ILE A 87 19.87 -5.89 19.80
N PRO A 88 20.45 -6.92 19.15
CA PRO A 88 21.57 -7.68 19.74
C PRO A 88 22.86 -6.86 19.77
N LYS A 89 23.88 -7.36 20.50
CA LYS A 89 25.17 -6.68 20.73
C LYS A 89 25.87 -6.19 19.48
N ASN A 90 25.70 -6.87 18.36
CA ASN A 90 26.30 -6.55 17.07
C ASN A 90 25.31 -5.93 16.08
N GLY A 91 24.07 -5.64 16.49
CA GLY A 91 23.06 -5.06 15.64
C GLY A 91 23.42 -3.66 15.16
N LYS A 92 23.25 -3.40 13.87
CA LYS A 92 23.44 -2.07 13.26
C LYS A 92 22.12 -1.31 13.30
N PHE A 93 22.06 -0.22 14.04
CA PHE A 93 20.82 0.54 14.20
C PHE A 93 21.01 2.05 13.97
N TRP A 94 19.98 2.67 13.46
CA TRP A 94 19.92 4.11 13.23
C TRP A 94 18.47 4.59 13.16
N VAL A 95 18.25 5.84 13.51
CA VAL A 95 16.93 6.48 13.32
C VAL A 95 16.85 7.00 11.89
N THR A 96 15.99 6.36 11.06
CA THR A 96 15.91 6.62 9.62
C THR A 96 15.14 7.89 9.29
N LYS A 97 14.01 8.08 9.98
CA LYS A 97 13.09 9.18 9.74
C LYS A 97 12.38 9.53 11.05
N ALA A 98 12.37 10.81 11.34
CA ALA A 98 11.55 11.39 12.39
C ALA A 98 10.55 12.36 11.75
N ASN A 99 9.26 12.12 11.95
CA ASN A 99 8.20 13.02 11.56
C ASN A 99 7.62 13.64 12.83
N SER A 100 7.49 14.98 12.86
CA SER A 100 6.86 15.67 13.97
C SER A 100 5.75 16.59 13.47
N ILE A 101 4.56 16.43 14.05
CA ILE A 101 3.36 17.17 13.66
C ILE A 101 2.70 17.72 14.93
N LYS A 102 2.46 19.04 14.96
CA LYS A 102 1.80 19.74 16.08
C LYS A 102 2.44 19.41 17.43
N SER A 103 3.77 19.39 17.49
CA SER A 103 4.56 19.00 18.64
C SER A 103 5.65 20.03 18.92
N LYS A 104 6.13 20.09 20.15
CA LYS A 104 7.19 21.02 20.59
C LYS A 104 8.55 20.63 20.01
N LEU A 105 8.81 19.32 19.87
CA LEU A 105 9.99 18.81 19.19
C LEU A 105 9.75 18.79 17.69
N PHE A 106 10.43 19.63 16.92
CA PHE A 106 10.17 19.83 15.49
C PHE A 106 11.36 19.57 14.56
N SER A 107 12.59 19.51 15.09
CA SER A 107 13.79 19.26 14.30
C SER A 107 14.02 17.75 14.10
N PRO A 108 13.85 17.20 12.88
CA PRO A 108 14.09 15.76 12.64
C PRO A 108 15.51 15.33 12.94
N SER A 109 16.52 16.15 12.62
CA SER A 109 17.94 15.85 12.86
C SER A 109 18.27 15.75 14.33
N ASP A 110 17.73 16.66 15.15
CA ASP A 110 17.99 16.66 16.59
C ASP A 110 17.30 15.48 17.27
N ILE A 111 16.04 15.18 16.88
CA ILE A 111 15.31 14.01 17.33
C ILE A 111 16.12 12.74 17.03
N GLN A 112 16.60 12.59 15.79
CA GLN A 112 17.40 11.42 15.38
C GLN A 112 18.69 11.28 16.20
N SER A 113 19.43 12.37 16.38
CA SER A 113 20.71 12.38 17.12
C SER A 113 20.52 12.06 18.60
N ILE A 114 19.53 12.68 19.24
CA ILE A 114 19.22 12.48 20.66
C ILE A 114 18.75 11.05 20.91
N MET A 115 17.85 10.54 20.10
CA MET A 115 17.36 9.17 20.22
C MET A 115 18.47 8.15 19.98
N LYS A 116 19.34 8.35 18.95
CA LYS A 116 20.50 7.45 18.73
C LYS A 116 21.38 7.42 19.96
N LYS A 117 21.69 8.57 20.57
CA LYS A 117 22.50 8.65 21.79
C LYS A 117 21.84 7.93 22.97
N ALA A 118 20.54 8.14 23.19
CA ALA A 118 19.78 7.48 24.26
C ALA A 118 19.80 5.95 24.15
N ILE A 119 19.62 5.43 22.93
CA ILE A 119 19.68 3.99 22.65
C ILE A 119 21.09 3.43 22.93
N VAL A 120 22.14 4.12 22.47
CA VAL A 120 23.52 3.72 22.73
C VAL A 120 23.78 3.65 24.24
N GLU A 121 23.37 4.67 25.01
CA GLU A 121 23.56 4.68 26.45
C GLU A 121 22.82 3.53 27.16
N ARG A 122 21.59 3.20 26.72
CA ARG A 122 20.87 2.03 27.24
C ARG A 122 21.62 0.73 26.94
N LEU A 123 22.03 0.51 25.69
CA LEU A 123 22.69 -0.72 25.27
C LEU A 123 24.07 -0.88 25.93
N LYS A 124 24.83 0.22 26.13
CA LYS A 124 26.08 0.20 26.91
C LYS A 124 25.87 -0.34 28.33
N GLN A 125 24.83 0.18 29.00
CA GLN A 125 24.52 -0.24 30.38
C GLN A 125 24.14 -1.72 30.46
N VAL A 126 23.31 -2.20 29.53
CA VAL A 126 22.81 -3.58 29.57
C VAL A 126 23.84 -4.59 29.07
N TYR A 127 24.58 -4.25 28.02
CA TYR A 127 25.56 -5.16 27.43
C TYR A 127 26.96 -5.06 28.05
N HIS A 128 27.21 -4.07 28.91
CA HIS A 128 28.51 -3.78 29.51
C HIS A 128 29.61 -3.60 28.45
N MET A 129 29.31 -2.84 27.39
CA MET A 129 30.19 -2.58 26.24
C MET A 129 30.28 -1.07 25.99
N GLU A 130 31.48 -0.58 25.72
CA GLU A 130 31.70 0.82 25.37
C GLU A 130 31.58 1.09 23.86
N TRP A 131 31.79 0.06 23.05
CA TRP A 131 31.76 0.14 21.62
C TRP A 131 30.97 -1.02 21.00
N PHE A 132 30.18 -0.73 19.96
CA PHE A 132 29.35 -1.71 19.22
C PHE A 132 29.93 -1.94 17.82
N PRO A 133 30.17 -3.19 17.40
CA PRO A 133 30.78 -3.50 16.11
C PRO A 133 29.87 -3.15 14.92
N GLU A 134 28.55 -3.11 15.10
CA GLU A 134 27.54 -2.82 14.05
C GLU A 134 27.73 -3.66 12.76
N ASP A 135 28.22 -4.89 12.88
CA ASP A 135 28.50 -5.82 11.78
C ASP A 135 27.40 -6.87 11.57
N GLY A 136 26.36 -6.84 12.40
CA GLY A 136 25.23 -7.74 12.35
C GLY A 136 24.04 -7.23 11.51
N ALA A 137 22.87 -7.76 11.81
CA ALA A 137 21.62 -7.38 11.16
C ALA A 137 21.28 -5.89 11.36
N GLN A 138 20.54 -5.33 10.43
CA GLN A 138 20.14 -3.92 10.41
C GLN A 138 18.80 -3.70 11.11
N TYR A 139 18.73 -2.66 11.97
CA TYR A 139 17.54 -2.29 12.76
C TYR A 139 17.21 -0.81 12.52
N PRO A 140 16.60 -0.45 11.39
CA PRO A 140 16.22 0.94 11.15
C PRO A 140 15.00 1.31 12.01
N ILE A 141 15.12 2.42 12.72
CA ILE A 141 14.13 2.92 13.65
C ILE A 141 13.36 4.05 13.00
N ARG A 142 12.03 3.99 13.07
CA ARG A 142 11.13 5.05 12.63
C ARG A 142 10.45 5.70 13.82
N VAL A 143 10.36 7.02 13.75
CA VAL A 143 9.81 7.84 14.82
C VAL A 143 8.72 8.72 14.25
N SER A 144 7.58 8.72 14.91
CA SER A 144 6.46 9.62 14.61
C SER A 144 6.05 10.35 15.88
N ILE A 145 6.09 11.66 15.85
CA ILE A 145 5.63 12.53 16.96
C ILE A 145 4.36 13.23 16.53
N LEU A 146 3.32 13.06 17.29
CA LEU A 146 2.03 13.74 17.08
C LEU A 146 1.51 14.26 18.41
N LYS A 147 1.39 15.58 18.54
CA LYS A 147 0.94 16.25 19.79
C LYS A 147 1.77 15.79 21.00
N ASP A 148 3.10 15.81 20.84
CA ASP A 148 4.10 15.43 21.82
C ASP A 148 4.13 13.93 22.22
N GLU A 149 3.24 13.11 21.61
CA GLU A 149 3.28 11.63 21.73
C GLU A 149 4.24 11.04 20.69
N VAL A 150 5.27 10.38 21.17
CA VAL A 150 6.36 9.78 20.38
C VAL A 150 6.09 8.30 20.21
N THR A 151 5.77 7.87 19.00
CA THR A 151 5.65 6.46 18.63
C THR A 151 6.94 5.99 17.99
N ILE A 152 7.50 4.89 18.48
CA ILE A 152 8.80 4.34 18.05
C ILE A 152 8.61 2.92 17.54
N GLY A 153 9.07 2.63 16.34
CA GLY A 153 8.96 1.31 15.72
C GLY A 153 10.21 0.92 14.94
N LEU A 154 10.51 -0.36 14.92
CA LEU A 154 11.53 -0.97 14.06
C LEU A 154 10.91 -1.32 12.70
N ASP A 155 11.55 -0.92 11.62
CA ASP A 155 11.09 -1.20 10.26
C ASP A 155 11.40 -2.65 9.87
N THR A 156 10.39 -3.52 9.91
CA THR A 156 10.53 -4.94 9.57
C THR A 156 10.61 -5.17 8.06
N SER A 157 10.09 -4.26 7.27
CA SER A 157 9.94 -4.40 5.81
C SER A 157 11.21 -4.02 5.04
N GLY A 158 11.91 -2.98 5.46
CA GLY A 158 13.07 -2.41 4.77
C GLY A 158 12.69 -1.58 3.55
N VAL A 159 12.76 -2.16 2.34
CA VAL A 159 12.25 -1.52 1.13
C VAL A 159 10.73 -1.39 1.22
N SER A 160 10.16 -0.24 0.80
CA SER A 160 8.72 0.01 0.91
C SER A 160 7.88 -1.07 0.21
N LEU A 161 6.75 -1.47 0.82
CA LEU A 161 5.93 -2.59 0.37
C LEU A 161 5.21 -2.33 -0.95
N HIS A 162 5.02 -1.07 -1.38
CA HIS A 162 4.52 -0.81 -2.74
C HIS A 162 5.47 -1.36 -3.82
N LYS A 163 6.77 -1.47 -3.55
CA LYS A 163 7.72 -2.10 -4.47
C LYS A 163 7.55 -3.62 -4.44
N ARG A 164 6.54 -4.12 -5.15
CA ARG A 164 6.21 -5.56 -5.23
C ARG A 164 7.30 -6.42 -5.91
N GLY A 165 8.21 -5.79 -6.65
CA GLY A 165 9.25 -6.47 -7.42
C GLY A 165 8.94 -6.61 -8.91
N TYR A 166 7.70 -6.45 -9.34
CA TYR A 166 7.33 -6.60 -10.74
C TYR A 166 7.57 -5.33 -11.59
N ARG A 167 7.56 -4.14 -10.99
CA ARG A 167 7.71 -2.88 -11.74
C ARG A 167 9.19 -2.57 -11.99
N LYS A 168 9.68 -2.91 -13.16
CA LYS A 168 11.02 -2.50 -13.65
C LYS A 168 10.97 -1.28 -14.56
N LEU A 169 9.87 -1.11 -15.30
CA LEU A 169 9.66 -0.02 -16.24
C LEU A 169 8.55 0.89 -15.70
N THR A 170 8.87 2.16 -15.49
CA THR A 170 7.93 3.15 -14.94
C THR A 170 7.49 4.14 -16.00
N ALA A 171 6.19 4.35 -16.10
CA ALA A 171 5.64 5.56 -16.71
C ALA A 171 5.90 6.77 -15.78
N LYS A 172 5.76 8.00 -16.29
CA LYS A 172 5.83 9.20 -15.46
C LYS A 172 4.74 9.18 -14.38
N ALA A 173 5.10 9.41 -13.12
CA ALA A 173 4.23 9.54 -11.96
C ALA A 173 3.10 8.47 -11.84
N PRO A 174 3.42 7.16 -11.83
CA PRO A 174 2.42 6.14 -11.68
C PRO A 174 1.83 6.17 -10.25
N ILE A 175 0.55 5.75 -10.13
CA ILE A 175 -0.03 5.45 -8.81
C ILE A 175 0.78 4.34 -8.12
N THR A 176 0.96 4.43 -6.79
CA THR A 176 1.62 3.35 -6.04
C THR A 176 0.74 2.11 -6.00
N GLU A 177 1.37 0.94 -5.97
CA GLU A 177 0.69 -0.36 -5.93
C GLU A 177 -0.20 -0.49 -4.68
N THR A 178 0.27 -0.01 -3.55
CA THR A 178 -0.49 -0.01 -2.28
C THR A 178 -1.77 0.84 -2.37
N LEU A 179 -1.68 2.02 -3.00
CA LEU A 179 -2.85 2.87 -3.21
C LEU A 179 -3.80 2.24 -4.23
N ALA A 180 -3.29 1.72 -5.35
CA ALA A 180 -4.11 1.06 -6.37
C ALA A 180 -4.88 -0.14 -5.78
N ALA A 181 -4.20 -1.01 -5.01
CA ALA A 181 -4.83 -2.12 -4.31
C ALA A 181 -5.94 -1.65 -3.37
N ALA A 182 -5.67 -0.62 -2.53
CA ALA A 182 -6.66 -0.07 -1.60
C ALA A 182 -7.90 0.47 -2.32
N LEU A 183 -7.72 1.12 -3.46
CA LEU A 183 -8.83 1.67 -4.24
C LEU A 183 -9.66 0.57 -4.92
N ILE A 184 -9.04 -0.49 -5.43
CA ILE A 184 -9.76 -1.68 -5.91
C ILE A 184 -10.58 -2.29 -4.77
N MET A 185 -10.01 -2.46 -3.58
CA MET A 185 -10.67 -3.01 -2.39
C MET A 185 -11.84 -2.15 -1.87
N LEU A 186 -11.86 -0.84 -2.19
CA LEU A 186 -12.99 0.04 -1.91
C LEU A 186 -14.17 -0.17 -2.86
N THR A 187 -13.95 -0.82 -3.99
CA THR A 187 -15.01 -1.15 -4.94
C THR A 187 -15.69 -2.49 -4.58
N PRO A 188 -16.89 -2.77 -5.10
CA PRO A 188 -17.52 -4.08 -4.94
C PRO A 188 -17.00 -5.14 -5.92
N TRP A 189 -15.95 -4.88 -6.69
CA TRP A 189 -15.32 -5.85 -7.59
C TRP A 189 -14.63 -6.98 -6.80
N LYS A 190 -14.78 -8.22 -7.27
CA LYS A 190 -14.27 -9.43 -6.62
C LYS A 190 -13.62 -10.43 -7.60
N GLY A 191 -13.21 -9.96 -8.78
CA GLY A 191 -12.67 -10.84 -9.82
C GLY A 191 -13.73 -11.55 -10.67
N ASP A 192 -14.99 -11.46 -10.32
CA ASP A 192 -16.13 -12.15 -10.95
C ASP A 192 -16.72 -11.41 -12.17
N ARG A 193 -16.35 -10.17 -12.39
CA ARG A 193 -16.86 -9.30 -13.44
C ARG A 193 -15.72 -8.58 -14.13
N ILE A 194 -15.95 -8.18 -15.37
CA ILE A 194 -14.97 -7.43 -16.15
C ILE A 194 -14.53 -6.16 -15.43
N LEU A 195 -13.21 -5.92 -15.42
CA LEU A 195 -12.57 -4.69 -14.98
C LEU A 195 -11.75 -4.12 -16.14
N VAL A 196 -11.95 -2.84 -16.44
CA VAL A 196 -11.20 -2.13 -17.48
C VAL A 196 -10.55 -0.88 -16.91
N ASP A 197 -9.28 -0.68 -17.22
CA ASP A 197 -8.55 0.57 -17.01
C ASP A 197 -8.22 1.18 -18.38
N PRO A 198 -8.95 2.23 -18.85
CA PRO A 198 -8.73 2.85 -20.16
C PRO A 198 -7.54 3.83 -20.21
N PHE A 199 -6.83 4.03 -19.10
CA PHE A 199 -5.60 4.82 -18.97
C PHE A 199 -4.57 4.05 -18.14
N CYS A 200 -4.33 2.79 -18.49
CA CYS A 200 -3.65 1.85 -17.62
C CYS A 200 -2.16 2.17 -17.37
N GLY A 201 -1.56 3.02 -18.21
CA GLY A 201 -0.15 3.34 -18.08
C GLY A 201 0.70 2.06 -18.06
N SER A 202 1.57 1.94 -17.08
CA SER A 202 2.41 0.76 -16.85
C SER A 202 1.67 -0.46 -16.24
N GLY A 203 0.33 -0.41 -16.18
CA GLY A 203 -0.53 -1.54 -15.82
C GLY A 203 -0.83 -1.70 -14.33
N THR A 204 -0.66 -0.68 -13.48
CA THR A 204 -0.79 -0.85 -12.02
C THR A 204 -2.13 -1.38 -11.58
N PHE A 205 -3.26 -0.78 -11.98
CA PHE A 205 -4.59 -1.26 -11.60
C PHE A 205 -4.89 -2.67 -12.15
N PRO A 206 -4.68 -2.97 -13.44
CA PRO A 206 -4.90 -4.31 -13.96
C PRO A 206 -4.05 -5.37 -13.27
N ILE A 207 -2.78 -5.10 -12.99
CA ILE A 207 -1.86 -6.06 -12.34
C ILE A 207 -2.28 -6.31 -10.90
N GLU A 208 -2.52 -5.26 -10.09
CA GLU A 208 -2.98 -5.44 -8.70
C GLU A 208 -4.34 -6.16 -8.65
N ALA A 209 -5.26 -5.86 -9.58
CA ALA A 209 -6.53 -6.57 -9.69
C ALA A 209 -6.33 -8.06 -10.01
N ALA A 210 -5.47 -8.39 -10.96
CA ALA A 210 -5.19 -9.77 -11.32
C ALA A 210 -4.52 -10.55 -10.17
N MET A 211 -3.55 -9.94 -9.48
CA MET A 211 -2.94 -10.53 -8.29
C MET A 211 -3.97 -10.77 -7.17
N MET A 212 -4.91 -9.84 -6.96
CA MET A 212 -6.00 -10.01 -5.99
C MET A 212 -6.96 -11.13 -6.40
N ALA A 213 -7.34 -11.19 -7.67
CA ALA A 213 -8.23 -12.22 -8.19
C ALA A 213 -7.63 -13.62 -8.07
N ALA A 214 -6.33 -13.76 -8.35
CA ALA A 214 -5.57 -15.01 -8.25
C ALA A 214 -5.08 -15.33 -6.83
N ASP A 215 -5.39 -14.50 -5.82
CA ASP A 215 -4.92 -14.60 -4.44
C ASP A 215 -3.38 -14.68 -4.30
N ILE A 216 -2.67 -13.96 -5.15
CA ILE A 216 -1.21 -13.84 -5.09
C ILE A 216 -0.83 -12.84 -4.03
N ALA A 217 -0.08 -13.25 -3.02
CA ALA A 217 0.41 -12.37 -1.96
C ALA A 217 1.37 -11.31 -2.51
N PRO A 218 1.21 -10.01 -2.19
CA PRO A 218 1.98 -8.93 -2.79
C PRO A 218 3.47 -8.95 -2.42
N GLY A 219 3.82 -9.62 -1.31
CA GLY A 219 5.19 -9.75 -0.82
C GLY A 219 5.93 -10.97 -1.32
N LEU A 220 5.31 -11.85 -2.14
CA LEU A 220 5.87 -13.16 -2.46
C LEU A 220 7.20 -13.11 -3.26
N ASN A 221 7.39 -12.07 -4.08
CA ASN A 221 8.55 -11.93 -4.96
C ASN A 221 9.59 -10.92 -4.46
N ARG A 222 9.70 -10.78 -3.13
CA ARG A 222 10.66 -9.86 -2.50
C ARG A 222 11.16 -10.42 -1.17
N SER A 223 12.21 -9.83 -0.63
CA SER A 223 12.72 -10.07 0.73
C SER A 223 12.35 -8.95 1.69
N PHE A 224 12.45 -9.24 2.97
CA PHE A 224 12.14 -8.32 4.06
C PHE A 224 13.33 -8.20 5.01
N LEU A 225 13.48 -7.03 5.62
CA LEU A 225 14.61 -6.76 6.47
C LEU A 225 14.63 -7.65 7.73
N ALA A 226 13.44 -7.89 8.31
CA ALA A 226 13.31 -8.71 9.51
C ALA A 226 13.57 -10.21 9.29
N GLU A 227 13.79 -10.68 8.06
CA GLU A 227 14.33 -12.02 7.82
C GLU A 227 15.70 -12.22 8.45
N GLN A 228 16.46 -11.13 8.66
CA GLN A 228 17.75 -11.15 9.34
C GLN A 228 17.63 -11.22 10.88
N TRP A 229 16.44 -10.95 11.44
CA TRP A 229 16.22 -10.87 12.89
C TRP A 229 15.82 -12.22 13.50
N THR A 230 16.67 -13.22 13.31
CA THR A 230 16.36 -14.63 13.63
C THR A 230 16.05 -14.89 15.11
N HIS A 231 16.45 -14.00 16.01
CA HIS A 231 16.13 -14.08 17.45
C HIS A 231 14.71 -13.56 17.77
N LEU A 232 14.13 -12.68 16.91
CA LEU A 232 12.77 -12.17 17.03
C LEU A 232 11.79 -12.94 16.12
N VAL A 233 12.23 -13.18 14.88
CA VAL A 233 11.42 -13.82 13.85
C VAL A 233 12.21 -15.03 13.29
N PRO A 234 11.98 -16.23 13.81
CA PRO A 234 12.64 -17.44 13.32
C PRO A 234 12.45 -17.62 11.81
N LYS A 235 13.47 -18.15 11.13
CA LYS A 235 13.40 -18.40 9.66
C LYS A 235 12.19 -19.24 9.27
N LYS A 236 11.76 -20.15 10.14
CA LYS A 236 10.57 -20.98 9.92
C LYS A 236 9.32 -20.14 9.67
N CYS A 237 9.11 -19.04 10.41
CA CYS A 237 7.95 -18.15 10.23
C CYS A 237 7.86 -17.60 8.80
N TRP A 238 9.00 -17.21 8.21
CA TRP A 238 9.07 -16.72 6.83
C TRP A 238 8.84 -17.83 5.81
N MET A 239 9.37 -19.03 6.08
CA MET A 239 9.18 -20.21 5.22
C MET A 239 7.72 -20.64 5.19
N ASP A 240 7.09 -20.77 6.35
CA ASP A 240 5.69 -21.17 6.50
C ASP A 240 4.75 -20.13 5.83
N ALA A 241 4.99 -18.84 6.06
CA ALA A 241 4.21 -17.78 5.41
C ALA A 241 4.37 -17.78 3.88
N ALA A 242 5.58 -18.02 3.36
CA ALA A 242 5.81 -18.10 1.92
C ALA A 242 5.21 -19.37 1.30
N GLU A 243 5.20 -20.48 2.02
CA GLU A 243 4.55 -21.73 1.58
C GLU A 243 3.03 -21.56 1.52
N ASP A 244 2.41 -20.99 2.57
CA ASP A 244 0.99 -20.67 2.60
C ASP A 244 0.61 -19.68 1.47
N ALA A 245 1.44 -18.65 1.23
CA ALA A 245 1.23 -17.72 0.13
C ALA A 245 1.21 -18.39 -1.24
N ARG A 246 2.09 -19.37 -1.46
CA ARG A 246 2.11 -20.16 -2.71
C ARG A 246 0.91 -21.11 -2.82
N TYR A 247 0.52 -21.72 -1.70
CA TYR A 247 -0.63 -22.62 -1.65
C TYR A 247 -1.96 -21.93 -1.98
N ARG A 248 -2.10 -20.65 -1.58
CA ARG A 248 -3.30 -19.85 -1.85
C ARG A 248 -3.46 -19.42 -3.30
N ILE A 249 -2.41 -19.48 -4.12
CA ILE A 249 -2.49 -19.05 -5.52
C ILE A 249 -3.51 -19.87 -6.29
N ARG A 250 -4.47 -19.19 -6.88
CA ARG A 250 -5.53 -19.75 -7.70
C ARG A 250 -5.13 -19.72 -9.17
N ASN A 251 -4.64 -20.85 -9.66
CA ASN A 251 -4.14 -20.98 -11.06
C ASN A 251 -5.24 -21.19 -12.09
N ASP A 252 -6.43 -21.61 -11.67
CA ASP A 252 -7.58 -21.99 -12.50
C ASP A 252 -8.67 -20.91 -12.53
N ILE A 253 -8.32 -19.67 -12.16
CA ILE A 253 -9.28 -18.59 -12.10
C ILE A 253 -9.67 -18.07 -13.48
N GLU A 254 -10.96 -17.92 -13.70
CA GLU A 254 -11.51 -17.16 -14.82
C GLU A 254 -11.81 -15.73 -14.40
N THR A 255 -11.13 -14.77 -15.00
CA THR A 255 -11.35 -13.35 -14.78
C THR A 255 -11.20 -12.60 -16.10
N ASP A 256 -11.80 -11.42 -16.20
CA ASP A 256 -11.72 -10.56 -17.38
C ASP A 256 -11.20 -9.18 -16.94
N ILE A 257 -9.90 -8.98 -17.14
CA ILE A 257 -9.22 -7.74 -16.78
C ILE A 257 -8.57 -7.17 -18.02
N GLN A 258 -8.84 -5.90 -18.33
CA GLN A 258 -8.34 -5.25 -19.52
C GLN A 258 -7.68 -3.92 -19.17
N GLY A 259 -6.55 -3.64 -19.80
CA GLY A 259 -5.82 -2.38 -19.71
C GLY A 259 -5.60 -1.76 -21.07
N PHE A 260 -6.01 -0.50 -21.23
CA PHE A 260 -5.83 0.25 -22.47
C PHE A 260 -5.04 1.53 -22.21
N ASP A 261 -4.24 1.92 -23.19
CA ASP A 261 -3.57 3.21 -23.22
C ASP A 261 -3.36 3.62 -24.68
N ILE A 262 -3.31 4.92 -24.95
CA ILE A 262 -3.04 5.46 -26.28
C ILE A 262 -1.58 5.24 -26.69
N ASP A 263 -0.67 5.13 -25.71
CA ASP A 263 0.77 4.96 -25.90
C ASP A 263 1.15 3.48 -25.99
N GLY A 264 1.58 3.04 -27.17
CA GLY A 264 1.99 1.66 -27.42
C GLY A 264 3.24 1.22 -26.64
N ASP A 265 4.15 2.13 -26.30
CA ASP A 265 5.36 1.78 -25.54
C ASP A 265 5.04 1.57 -24.04
N VAL A 266 4.08 2.33 -23.53
CA VAL A 266 3.55 2.13 -22.19
C VAL A 266 2.83 0.78 -22.09
N ILE A 267 2.08 0.37 -23.13
CA ILE A 267 1.43 -0.96 -23.19
C ILE A 267 2.46 -2.10 -23.22
N LYS A 268 3.57 -1.93 -23.93
CA LYS A 268 4.68 -2.93 -23.86
C LYS A 268 5.21 -3.05 -22.43
N SER A 269 5.43 -1.92 -21.76
CA SER A 269 5.87 -1.89 -20.36
C SER A 269 4.85 -2.56 -19.42
N ALA A 270 3.55 -2.34 -19.64
CA ALA A 270 2.48 -2.99 -18.87
C ALA A 270 2.49 -4.51 -19.00
N ARG A 271 2.67 -5.02 -20.22
CA ARG A 271 2.79 -6.47 -20.49
C ARG A 271 4.00 -7.10 -19.80
N GLU A 272 5.18 -6.44 -19.87
CA GLU A 272 6.39 -6.93 -19.19
C GLU A 272 6.22 -6.91 -17.66
N ASN A 273 5.62 -5.87 -17.10
CA ASN A 273 5.33 -5.80 -15.67
C ASN A 273 4.35 -6.91 -15.25
N ALA A 274 3.29 -7.18 -16.02
CA ALA A 274 2.35 -8.26 -15.75
C ALA A 274 3.01 -9.64 -15.79
N LYS A 275 3.93 -9.84 -16.75
CA LYS A 275 4.72 -11.08 -16.85
C LYS A 275 5.63 -11.25 -15.63
N LEU A 276 6.28 -10.18 -15.16
CA LEU A 276 7.09 -10.21 -13.94
C LEU A 276 6.26 -10.47 -12.69
N ALA A 277 4.99 -10.04 -12.68
CA ALA A 277 4.04 -10.33 -11.62
C ALA A 277 3.42 -11.75 -11.72
N GLY A 278 3.63 -12.47 -12.84
CA GLY A 278 3.06 -13.79 -13.08
C GLY A 278 1.56 -13.78 -13.40
N VAL A 279 1.02 -12.66 -13.90
CA VAL A 279 -0.42 -12.48 -14.16
C VAL A 279 -0.76 -12.03 -15.60
N ASP A 280 0.21 -12.09 -16.51
CA ASP A 280 0.05 -11.69 -17.91
C ASP A 280 -1.05 -12.47 -18.64
N HIS A 281 -1.25 -13.74 -18.29
CA HIS A 281 -2.31 -14.58 -18.82
C HIS A 281 -3.72 -14.20 -18.37
N LEU A 282 -3.85 -13.38 -17.31
CA LEU A 282 -5.14 -12.90 -16.75
C LEU A 282 -5.55 -11.53 -17.28
N ILE A 283 -4.66 -10.85 -18.04
CA ILE A 283 -4.88 -9.45 -18.42
C ILE A 283 -4.74 -9.27 -19.93
N HIS A 284 -5.73 -8.64 -20.52
CA HIS A 284 -5.65 -8.20 -21.90
C HIS A 284 -5.17 -6.74 -21.98
N PHE A 285 -3.95 -6.51 -22.46
CA PHE A 285 -3.40 -5.17 -22.71
C PHE A 285 -3.44 -4.83 -24.21
N GLN A 286 -3.99 -3.67 -24.55
CA GLN A 286 -4.11 -3.20 -25.93
C GLN A 286 -3.83 -1.70 -26.02
N GLN A 287 -3.07 -1.29 -27.06
CA GLN A 287 -2.98 0.11 -27.45
C GLN A 287 -4.34 0.53 -28.03
N ARG A 288 -5.06 1.40 -27.30
CA ARG A 288 -6.42 1.79 -27.66
C ARG A 288 -6.75 3.14 -27.01
N PRO A 289 -7.18 4.14 -27.79
CA PRO A 289 -7.60 5.42 -27.22
C PRO A 289 -8.95 5.26 -26.50
N VAL A 290 -9.16 6.07 -25.45
CA VAL A 290 -10.43 6.06 -24.69
C VAL A 290 -11.66 6.35 -25.55
N ALA A 291 -11.50 7.08 -26.67
CA ALA A 291 -12.56 7.34 -27.65
C ALA A 291 -13.17 6.08 -28.28
N GLU A 292 -12.42 4.99 -28.28
CA GLU A 292 -12.88 3.68 -28.80
C GLU A 292 -13.40 2.75 -27.70
N LEU A 293 -13.45 3.20 -26.45
CA LEU A 293 -13.93 2.39 -25.33
C LEU A 293 -15.36 1.93 -25.56
N SER A 294 -15.56 0.63 -25.68
CA SER A 294 -16.84 -0.05 -25.81
C SER A 294 -16.73 -1.48 -25.32
N HIS A 295 -17.77 -2.03 -24.76
CA HIS A 295 -17.79 -3.43 -24.33
C HIS A 295 -19.19 -4.02 -24.34
N PRO A 296 -19.39 -5.29 -24.81
CA PRO A 296 -20.70 -5.92 -24.87
C PRO A 296 -21.18 -6.47 -23.51
N LYS A 297 -20.26 -6.76 -22.57
CA LYS A 297 -20.63 -7.27 -21.24
C LYS A 297 -21.29 -6.16 -20.41
N LYS A 298 -22.27 -6.56 -19.58
CA LYS A 298 -22.95 -5.69 -18.62
C LYS A 298 -22.31 -5.77 -17.24
N TYR A 299 -22.63 -4.81 -16.37
CA TYR A 299 -22.24 -4.76 -14.96
C TYR A 299 -20.72 -4.75 -14.71
N GLY A 300 -19.95 -4.24 -15.68
CA GLY A 300 -18.50 -4.13 -15.55
C GLY A 300 -18.03 -2.97 -14.66
N PHE A 301 -16.74 -2.86 -14.53
CA PHE A 301 -16.04 -1.84 -13.75
C PHE A 301 -15.03 -1.09 -14.61
N LEU A 302 -15.11 0.24 -14.59
CA LEU A 302 -14.00 1.10 -14.95
C LEU A 302 -13.29 1.53 -13.67
N ILE A 303 -12.01 1.20 -13.52
CA ILE A 303 -11.18 1.67 -12.39
C ILE A 303 -9.93 2.27 -13.00
N THR A 304 -9.74 3.59 -12.82
CA THR A 304 -8.72 4.28 -13.59
C THR A 304 -8.15 5.53 -12.91
N ASN A 305 -6.93 5.87 -13.31
CA ASN A 305 -6.21 7.07 -12.93
C ASN A 305 -5.88 7.87 -14.22
N PRO A 306 -6.80 8.73 -14.69
CA PRO A 306 -6.60 9.52 -15.91
C PRO A 306 -5.37 10.45 -15.82
N PRO A 307 -4.81 10.88 -16.97
CA PRO A 307 -3.67 11.80 -17.00
C PRO A 307 -3.92 13.10 -16.23
N TYR A 308 -2.88 13.60 -15.57
CA TYR A 308 -2.95 14.78 -14.70
C TYR A 308 -2.74 16.11 -15.42
N GLY A 309 -2.33 16.08 -16.70
CA GLY A 309 -2.01 17.30 -17.43
C GLY A 309 -0.80 18.02 -16.80
N GLU A 310 0.31 17.32 -16.65
CA GLU A 310 1.52 17.87 -16.00
C GLU A 310 2.14 19.04 -16.78
N ARG A 311 1.93 19.09 -18.11
CA ARG A 311 2.38 20.19 -18.96
C ARG A 311 1.22 21.15 -19.25
N LEU A 312 1.53 22.43 -19.44
CA LEU A 312 0.54 23.45 -19.80
C LEU A 312 -0.23 23.11 -21.09
N GLU A 313 0.40 22.44 -22.03
CA GLU A 313 -0.19 21.97 -23.29
C GLU A 313 -1.18 20.84 -23.04
N ASP A 314 -0.84 19.87 -22.16
CA ASP A 314 -1.71 18.75 -21.81
C ASP A 314 -3.00 19.20 -21.11
N LYS A 315 -2.95 20.30 -20.34
CA LYS A 315 -4.12 20.84 -19.62
C LYS A 315 -5.24 21.31 -20.52
N LYS A 316 -4.94 21.74 -21.75
CA LYS A 316 -5.93 22.20 -22.72
C LYS A 316 -6.77 21.05 -23.26
N ASP A 317 -6.22 19.84 -23.28
CA ASP A 317 -6.89 18.65 -23.82
C ASP A 317 -7.70 17.89 -22.76
N LEU A 318 -7.49 18.18 -21.45
CA LEU A 318 -8.20 17.51 -20.35
C LEU A 318 -9.74 17.65 -20.46
N PRO A 319 -10.33 18.81 -20.76
CA PRO A 319 -11.77 18.94 -20.96
C PRO A 319 -12.34 17.94 -21.96
N ALA A 320 -11.72 17.86 -23.15
CA ALA A 320 -12.15 16.95 -24.21
C ALA A 320 -11.96 15.48 -23.82
N LEU A 321 -10.84 15.16 -23.11
CA LEU A 321 -10.57 13.81 -22.61
C LEU A 321 -11.66 13.35 -21.63
N TYR A 322 -11.98 14.18 -20.63
CA TYR A 322 -13.00 13.84 -19.63
C TYR A 322 -14.42 13.80 -20.22
N GLN A 323 -14.72 14.67 -21.19
CA GLN A 323 -15.97 14.61 -21.93
C GLN A 323 -16.09 13.28 -22.69
N THR A 324 -15.06 12.89 -23.43
CA THR A 324 -15.01 11.61 -24.16
C THR A 324 -15.17 10.43 -23.20
N LEU A 325 -14.43 10.42 -22.07
CA LEU A 325 -14.58 9.38 -21.06
C LEU A 325 -16.02 9.29 -20.54
N GLY A 326 -16.65 10.43 -20.25
CA GLY A 326 -18.03 10.50 -19.79
C GLY A 326 -19.02 9.96 -20.81
N GLU A 327 -18.87 10.30 -22.09
CA GLU A 327 -19.71 9.80 -23.21
C GLU A 327 -19.56 8.28 -23.34
N ARG A 328 -18.34 7.76 -23.34
CA ARG A 328 -18.07 6.33 -23.44
C ARG A 328 -18.58 5.56 -22.23
N TYR A 329 -18.41 6.09 -21.02
CA TYR A 329 -18.96 5.48 -19.82
C TYR A 329 -20.49 5.36 -19.88
N ARG A 330 -21.19 6.41 -20.33
CA ARG A 330 -22.66 6.37 -20.46
C ARG A 330 -23.17 5.37 -21.53
N ALA A 331 -22.33 5.05 -22.51
CA ALA A 331 -22.63 4.03 -23.51
C ALA A 331 -22.45 2.59 -23.02
N LEU A 332 -21.77 2.38 -21.90
CA LEU A 332 -21.57 1.06 -21.28
C LEU A 332 -22.81 0.68 -20.46
N ASP A 333 -23.43 -0.47 -20.78
CA ASP A 333 -24.65 -0.93 -20.13
C ASP A 333 -24.39 -1.42 -18.71
N SER A 334 -24.93 -0.69 -17.72
CA SER A 334 -24.94 -1.08 -16.31
C SER A 334 -23.54 -1.09 -15.63
N TRP A 335 -22.58 -0.33 -16.16
CA TRP A 335 -21.23 -0.28 -15.60
C TRP A 335 -21.12 0.67 -14.40
N SER A 336 -20.18 0.36 -13.51
CA SER A 336 -19.70 1.26 -12.46
C SER A 336 -18.38 1.89 -12.88
N MET A 337 -18.15 3.15 -12.50
CA MET A 337 -16.88 3.83 -12.76
C MET A 337 -16.28 4.36 -11.47
N TYR A 338 -15.01 4.15 -11.32
CA TYR A 338 -14.19 4.59 -10.19
C TYR A 338 -12.95 5.27 -10.73
N LEU A 339 -12.74 6.53 -10.38
CA LEU A 339 -11.59 7.27 -10.90
C LEU A 339 -10.94 8.21 -9.89
N ILE A 340 -9.65 8.48 -10.11
CA ILE A 340 -8.84 9.40 -9.34
C ILE A 340 -8.45 10.56 -10.26
N PRO A 341 -9.32 11.58 -10.46
CA PRO A 341 -8.93 12.72 -11.24
C PRO A 341 -8.03 13.65 -10.44
N SER A 342 -7.08 14.26 -11.12
CA SER A 342 -6.35 15.42 -10.62
C SER A 342 -6.90 16.74 -11.16
N TYR A 343 -7.85 16.66 -12.08
CA TYR A 343 -8.49 17.78 -12.72
C TYR A 343 -9.72 18.24 -11.93
N GLU A 344 -9.73 19.48 -11.46
CA GLU A 344 -10.78 19.99 -10.57
C GLU A 344 -12.17 20.00 -11.23
N ASP A 345 -12.25 20.28 -12.54
CA ASP A 345 -13.49 20.30 -13.31
C ASP A 345 -13.90 18.91 -13.87
N ALA A 346 -13.30 17.82 -13.41
CA ALA A 346 -13.53 16.47 -13.94
C ALA A 346 -15.04 16.12 -14.00
N GLU A 347 -15.79 16.35 -12.92
CA GLU A 347 -17.23 16.04 -12.88
C GLU A 347 -18.05 16.84 -13.92
N ARG A 348 -17.68 18.10 -14.14
CA ARG A 348 -18.32 18.96 -15.12
C ARG A 348 -18.19 18.39 -16.53
N TYR A 349 -16.98 17.98 -16.91
CA TYR A 349 -16.72 17.47 -18.26
C TYR A 349 -17.14 16.02 -18.42
N LEU A 350 -17.13 15.21 -17.37
CA LEU A 350 -17.77 13.88 -17.38
C LEU A 350 -19.28 13.96 -17.59
N GLY A 351 -19.91 15.11 -17.31
CA GLY A 351 -21.35 15.34 -17.46
C GLY A 351 -22.20 14.64 -16.39
N LYS A 352 -21.58 14.19 -15.29
CA LYS A 352 -22.27 13.58 -14.15
C LYS A 352 -21.49 13.83 -12.88
N LYS A 353 -22.19 14.20 -11.79
CA LYS A 353 -21.61 14.22 -10.45
C LYS A 353 -21.40 12.80 -9.90
N ALA A 354 -20.35 12.59 -9.14
CA ALA A 354 -20.09 11.33 -8.47
C ALA A 354 -21.18 11.03 -7.42
N ASP A 355 -21.60 9.79 -7.33
CA ASP A 355 -22.56 9.33 -6.30
C ASP A 355 -21.91 9.39 -4.92
N LYS A 356 -20.59 9.16 -4.86
CA LYS A 356 -19.75 9.33 -3.68
C LYS A 356 -18.37 9.80 -4.09
N ASN A 357 -17.71 10.54 -3.20
CA ASN A 357 -16.30 10.84 -3.31
C ASN A 357 -15.60 10.59 -1.97
N ARG A 358 -14.33 10.25 -2.04
CA ARG A 358 -13.47 10.09 -0.88
C ARG A 358 -12.19 10.89 -1.11
N LYS A 359 -11.87 11.77 -0.18
CA LYS A 359 -10.59 12.48 -0.18
C LYS A 359 -9.46 11.48 0.06
N ILE A 360 -8.45 11.49 -0.81
CA ILE A 360 -7.25 10.67 -0.72
C ILE A 360 -6.00 11.51 -1.02
N TYR A 361 -4.84 10.94 -0.77
CA TYR A 361 -3.56 11.54 -1.14
C TYR A 361 -2.78 10.55 -2.02
N ASN A 362 -2.37 11.01 -3.21
CA ASN A 362 -1.42 10.30 -4.06
C ASN A 362 -0.05 10.98 -3.94
N GLY A 363 0.80 10.44 -3.07
CA GLY A 363 2.00 11.15 -2.63
C GLY A 363 1.64 12.43 -1.87
N MET A 364 2.15 13.57 -2.35
CA MET A 364 1.85 14.91 -1.81
C MET A 364 0.57 15.53 -2.41
N LEU A 365 0.04 14.95 -3.48
CA LEU A 365 -1.11 15.49 -4.21
C LEU A 365 -2.41 15.09 -3.53
N LYS A 366 -3.16 16.08 -3.05
CA LYS A 366 -4.54 15.91 -2.59
C LYS A 366 -5.44 15.67 -3.80
N THR A 367 -6.18 14.57 -3.79
CA THR A 367 -7.14 14.21 -4.82
C THR A 367 -8.37 13.56 -4.21
N TYR A 368 -9.30 13.12 -5.06
CA TYR A 368 -10.52 12.45 -4.65
C TYR A 368 -10.70 11.15 -5.43
N PHE A 369 -11.17 10.12 -4.76
CA PHE A 369 -11.66 8.92 -5.40
C PHE A 369 -13.15 9.05 -5.66
N TYR A 370 -13.50 9.32 -6.90
CA TYR A 370 -14.88 9.46 -7.36
C TYR A 370 -15.49 8.11 -7.70
N GLN A 371 -16.72 7.90 -7.26
CA GLN A 371 -17.44 6.64 -7.40
C GLN A 371 -18.78 6.91 -8.11
N TYR A 372 -18.98 6.25 -9.24
CA TYR A 372 -20.20 6.25 -10.03
C TYR A 372 -20.74 4.82 -10.02
N ALA A 373 -21.76 4.58 -9.21
CA ALA A 373 -22.30 3.23 -9.02
C ALA A 373 -23.27 2.87 -10.16
N GLY A 374 -22.98 1.77 -10.83
CA GLY A 374 -23.94 1.10 -11.69
C GLY A 374 -24.89 0.19 -10.90
N PRO A 375 -25.96 -0.30 -11.54
CA PRO A 375 -26.89 -1.23 -10.92
C PRO A 375 -26.20 -2.55 -10.59
N LYS A 376 -26.70 -3.24 -9.57
CA LYS A 376 -26.25 -4.59 -9.25
C LYS A 376 -26.81 -5.58 -10.28
N PRO A 377 -26.03 -6.62 -10.65
CA PRO A 377 -26.57 -7.70 -11.47
C PRO A 377 -27.76 -8.36 -10.76
N PRO A 378 -28.74 -8.89 -11.51
CA PRO A 378 -29.85 -9.65 -10.93
C PRO A 378 -29.29 -10.82 -10.12
N ARG A 379 -29.93 -11.14 -8.98
CA ARG A 379 -29.58 -12.32 -8.22
C ARG A 379 -29.83 -13.54 -9.10
N ARG A 380 -28.82 -14.40 -9.28
CA ARG A 380 -29.08 -15.74 -9.85
C ARG A 380 -30.08 -16.43 -8.94
N GLU A 381 -31.22 -16.83 -9.47
CA GLU A 381 -32.11 -17.75 -8.76
C GLU A 381 -31.29 -19.00 -8.43
N LYS A 382 -31.27 -19.35 -7.14
CA LYS A 382 -30.67 -20.64 -6.75
C LYS A 382 -31.46 -21.71 -7.45
N GLU A 383 -30.89 -22.41 -8.41
CA GLU A 383 -31.46 -23.65 -8.90
C GLU A 383 -31.72 -24.52 -7.66
N GLN A 384 -32.99 -24.70 -7.39
CA GLN A 384 -33.45 -25.66 -6.38
C GLN A 384 -33.01 -27.03 -6.89
N LYS A 385 -31.96 -27.57 -6.26
CA LYS A 385 -31.61 -28.99 -6.35
C LYS A 385 -32.24 -29.72 -5.19
#